data_9580d36dfa735247f5612d6fbdef88ef
#
_entry.id   9580d36dfa735247f5612d6fbdef88ef
#
_cell.length_a   1.000
_cell.length_b   1.000
_cell.length_c   1.000
_cell.angle_alpha   90.00
_cell.angle_beta   90.00
_cell.angle_gamma   90.00
#
_symmetry.space_group_name_H-M   'P 1'
#
loop_
_entity.id
_entity.type
_entity.pdbx_description
1 polymer ?
#
loop_
_entity_poly.entity_id
_entity_poly.type
_entity_poly.pdbx_seq_one_letter_code
_entity_poly.pdbx_strand_id
1 'polypeptide(L)'
;MDIERFVSDAVCRSVEALYGPLEGEPLQIQKTRREFEGDFTLVVFPLLRRSRKGPEATATEIGSRVVAENPQFKGFNVVKGFLNLSLDERFWGERFMEIAADADYGRARPTGRTVMIEYSSPNTNKPLHLGHIRNNLLGVSVARILEANGHRVIKANLVNDRGIHICKSMLAWQRYGNGETPASSGMKGDHLVGKYYVAFDKQYKEEIRVLVAAGRSEEEAKREAPIMRDAQEMLRRWEARDPEVYALWERMNGWVYAGFDVTYKALGVEFDRTYYESQTYLLGKSLVEEGLRKGVFYRRDDNSVWIDLTADGLDEKLLLRGDGTSVYMTQDLGTAFRRFEENRLDDMIYVVGNEQNYHFQVLKLILKKLGYGEWSDHITHLSYGTVSYTHLTLPTIR
;
A
#
# COMPACT_ATOMS: atom_id res chain seq x y z
N MET A 1 -11.04 -27.55 10.84
CA MET A 1 -10.23 -28.69 10.27
C MET A 1 -10.04 -28.47 8.77
N ASP A 2 -8.83 -28.65 8.26
CA ASP A 2 -8.55 -28.63 6.82
C ASP A 2 -8.99 -29.98 6.21
N ILE A 3 -9.95 -29.92 5.29
CA ILE A 3 -10.56 -31.10 4.68
C ILE A 3 -9.56 -31.84 3.77
N GLU A 4 -8.75 -31.08 3.02
CA GLU A 4 -7.73 -31.68 2.14
C GLU A 4 -6.69 -32.46 2.96
N ARG A 5 -6.27 -31.91 4.08
CA ARG A 5 -5.37 -32.57 5.02
C ARG A 5 -6.02 -33.80 5.66
N PHE A 6 -7.27 -33.71 6.07
CA PHE A 6 -8.01 -34.86 6.60
C PHE A 6 -8.05 -36.04 5.61
N VAL A 7 -8.40 -35.76 4.35
CA VAL A 7 -8.42 -36.79 3.28
C VAL A 7 -7.02 -37.33 3.04
N SER A 8 -6.02 -36.47 2.96
CA SER A 8 -4.62 -36.88 2.78
C SER A 8 -4.13 -37.79 3.90
N ASP A 9 -4.40 -37.43 5.15
CA ASP A 9 -4.00 -38.22 6.32
C ASP A 9 -4.71 -39.60 6.34
N ALA A 10 -5.99 -39.69 5.97
CA ALA A 10 -6.75 -40.91 5.91
C ALA A 10 -6.20 -41.85 4.80
N VAL A 11 -5.93 -41.29 3.64
CA VAL A 11 -5.36 -42.04 2.51
C VAL A 11 -3.93 -42.50 2.83
N CYS A 12 -3.10 -41.62 3.42
CA CYS A 12 -1.74 -41.93 3.83
C CYS A 12 -1.70 -43.15 4.78
N ARG A 13 -2.48 -43.11 5.87
CA ARG A 13 -2.59 -44.23 6.82
C ARG A 13 -2.99 -45.54 6.12
N SER A 14 -3.95 -45.49 5.21
CA SER A 14 -4.43 -46.67 4.49
C SER A 14 -3.37 -47.22 3.56
N VAL A 15 -2.63 -46.38 2.84
CA VAL A 15 -1.52 -46.75 1.95
C VAL A 15 -0.37 -47.36 2.73
N GLU A 16 0.02 -46.75 3.84
CA GLU A 16 1.12 -47.23 4.69
C GLU A 16 0.79 -48.59 5.33
N ALA A 17 -0.44 -48.77 5.76
CA ALA A 17 -0.89 -50.03 6.33
C ALA A 17 -0.95 -51.16 5.30
N LEU A 18 -1.18 -50.86 4.02
CA LEU A 18 -1.22 -51.85 2.94
C LEU A 18 0.19 -52.15 2.35
N TYR A 19 1.03 -51.15 2.22
CA TYR A 19 2.23 -51.22 1.40
C TYR A 19 3.52 -50.79 2.10
N GLY A 20 3.46 -50.50 3.39
CA GLY A 20 4.58 -50.00 4.20
C GLY A 20 4.78 -48.48 4.15
N PRO A 21 5.72 -47.97 4.93
CA PRO A 21 5.94 -46.52 5.12
C PRO A 21 6.20 -45.78 3.80
N LEU A 22 5.63 -44.61 3.64
CA LEU A 22 5.77 -43.77 2.44
C LEU A 22 7.11 -43.01 2.35
N GLU A 23 7.91 -43.00 3.45
CA GLU A 23 9.25 -42.37 3.52
C GLU A 23 9.31 -40.94 2.99
N GLY A 24 8.20 -40.21 3.14
CA GLY A 24 8.08 -38.79 2.70
C GLY A 24 7.67 -38.62 1.22
N GLU A 25 7.35 -39.70 0.50
CA GLU A 25 6.79 -39.61 -0.85
C GLU A 25 5.40 -38.91 -0.80
N PRO A 26 5.18 -37.79 -1.49
CA PRO A 26 3.90 -37.10 -1.45
C PRO A 26 2.84 -37.87 -2.25
N LEU A 27 1.67 -38.06 -1.64
CA LEU A 27 0.50 -38.60 -2.35
C LEU A 27 -0.10 -37.50 -3.24
N GLN A 28 -0.45 -37.84 -4.47
CA GLN A 28 -1.11 -36.95 -5.41
C GLN A 28 -2.63 -37.01 -5.20
N ILE A 29 -3.14 -36.13 -4.33
CA ILE A 29 -4.57 -35.98 -4.06
C ILE A 29 -5.02 -34.65 -4.62
N GLN A 30 -6.16 -34.64 -5.32
CA GLN A 30 -6.75 -33.44 -5.92
C GLN A 30 -8.27 -33.49 -5.84
N LYS A 31 -8.96 -32.36 -6.06
CA LYS A 31 -10.42 -32.36 -6.19
C LYS A 31 -10.84 -33.19 -7.40
N THR A 32 -11.87 -34.02 -7.23
CA THR A 32 -12.42 -34.81 -8.34
C THR A 32 -12.97 -33.88 -9.43
N ARG A 33 -12.70 -34.21 -10.68
CA ARG A 33 -13.24 -33.44 -11.81
C ARG A 33 -14.75 -33.58 -11.88
N ARG A 34 -15.45 -32.54 -12.35
CA ARG A 34 -16.91 -32.45 -12.36
C ARG A 34 -17.63 -33.57 -13.13
N GLU A 35 -16.94 -34.15 -14.12
CA GLU A 35 -17.47 -35.26 -14.93
C GLU A 35 -17.42 -36.63 -14.23
N PHE A 36 -16.79 -36.73 -13.05
CA PHE A 36 -16.66 -37.97 -12.28
C PHE A 36 -17.34 -37.79 -10.91
N GLU A 37 -17.90 -38.89 -10.41
CA GLU A 37 -18.45 -38.96 -9.08
C GLU A 37 -17.33 -39.02 -8.02
N GLY A 38 -17.45 -38.27 -6.94
CA GLY A 38 -16.49 -38.19 -5.84
C GLY A 38 -16.11 -36.73 -5.50
N ASP A 39 -15.52 -36.53 -4.33
CA ASP A 39 -15.04 -35.24 -3.85
C ASP A 39 -13.53 -35.06 -4.06
N PHE A 40 -12.75 -36.13 -3.80
CA PHE A 40 -11.29 -36.15 -3.91
C PHE A 40 -10.79 -37.36 -4.71
N THR A 41 -9.78 -37.12 -5.51
CA THR A 41 -9.15 -38.14 -6.36
C THR A 41 -7.71 -38.40 -5.93
N LEU A 42 -7.36 -39.65 -5.60
CA LEU A 42 -5.98 -40.11 -5.47
C LEU A 42 -5.51 -40.65 -6.82
N VAL A 43 -4.33 -40.21 -7.25
CA VAL A 43 -3.60 -40.78 -8.42
C VAL A 43 -2.76 -41.93 -7.95
N VAL A 44 -3.15 -43.18 -8.29
CA VAL A 44 -2.48 -44.39 -7.75
C VAL A 44 -1.24 -44.80 -8.51
N PHE A 45 -0.96 -44.24 -9.69
CA PHE A 45 0.14 -44.66 -10.54
C PHE A 45 1.53 -44.68 -9.86
N PRO A 46 1.89 -43.69 -9.01
CA PRO A 46 3.15 -43.72 -8.26
C PRO A 46 3.25 -44.93 -7.29
N LEU A 47 2.10 -45.45 -6.81
CA LEU A 47 2.03 -46.51 -5.82
C LEU A 47 2.12 -47.92 -6.41
N LEU A 48 2.07 -48.07 -7.74
CA LEU A 48 2.07 -49.38 -8.40
C LEU A 48 3.33 -50.21 -8.14
N ARG A 49 4.47 -49.56 -7.97
CA ARG A 49 5.72 -50.24 -7.60
C ARG A 49 5.64 -50.91 -6.23
N ARG A 50 4.91 -50.28 -5.29
CA ARG A 50 4.72 -50.78 -3.92
C ARG A 50 3.64 -51.86 -3.86
N SER A 51 2.49 -51.61 -4.48
CA SER A 51 1.38 -52.56 -4.50
C SER A 51 1.66 -53.83 -5.30
N ARG A 52 2.54 -53.76 -6.34
CA ARG A 52 2.79 -54.81 -7.30
C ARG A 52 1.52 -55.34 -7.98
N LYS A 53 0.50 -54.49 -8.12
CA LYS A 53 -0.81 -54.77 -8.70
C LYS A 53 -1.12 -53.77 -9.82
N GLY A 54 -2.11 -54.11 -10.65
CA GLY A 54 -2.60 -53.17 -11.64
C GLY A 54 -3.27 -51.92 -11.01
N PRO A 55 -3.40 -50.81 -11.78
CA PRO A 55 -3.91 -49.56 -11.24
C PRO A 55 -5.29 -49.69 -10.60
N GLU A 56 -6.22 -50.38 -11.22
CA GLU A 56 -7.59 -50.53 -10.70
C GLU A 56 -7.63 -51.39 -9.43
N ALA A 57 -6.86 -52.49 -9.38
CA ALA A 57 -6.78 -53.33 -8.19
C ALA A 57 -6.14 -52.54 -7.00
N THR A 58 -5.09 -51.75 -7.26
CA THR A 58 -4.45 -50.91 -6.25
C THR A 58 -5.42 -49.84 -5.74
N ALA A 59 -6.14 -49.15 -6.64
CA ALA A 59 -7.13 -48.17 -6.28
C ALA A 59 -8.28 -48.77 -5.45
N THR A 60 -8.79 -49.92 -5.87
CA THR A 60 -9.87 -50.61 -5.16
C THR A 60 -9.46 -51.04 -3.75
N GLU A 61 -8.28 -51.55 -3.57
CA GLU A 61 -7.76 -51.97 -2.27
C GLU A 61 -7.58 -50.80 -1.30
N ILE A 62 -6.99 -49.72 -1.80
CA ILE A 62 -6.84 -48.48 -1.01
C ILE A 62 -8.22 -47.90 -0.66
N GLY A 63 -9.11 -47.77 -1.65
CA GLY A 63 -10.45 -47.20 -1.46
C GLY A 63 -11.29 -48.00 -0.45
N SER A 64 -11.25 -49.34 -0.55
CA SER A 64 -11.94 -50.25 0.39
C SER A 64 -11.45 -50.04 1.83
N ARG A 65 -10.14 -49.89 2.01
CA ARG A 65 -9.56 -49.67 3.33
C ARG A 65 -9.88 -48.27 3.88
N VAL A 66 -9.76 -47.24 3.04
CA VAL A 66 -10.09 -45.86 3.44
C VAL A 66 -11.53 -45.79 3.95
N VAL A 67 -12.48 -46.36 3.21
CA VAL A 67 -13.91 -46.34 3.58
C VAL A 67 -14.19 -47.19 4.83
N ALA A 68 -13.55 -48.34 4.95
CA ALA A 68 -13.73 -49.24 6.10
C ALA A 68 -13.21 -48.63 7.42
N GLU A 69 -12.11 -47.88 7.36
CA GLU A 69 -11.44 -47.32 8.56
C GLU A 69 -11.90 -45.90 8.90
N ASN A 70 -12.60 -45.24 7.98
CA ASN A 70 -13.01 -43.82 8.18
C ASN A 70 -14.48 -43.63 7.80
N PRO A 71 -15.38 -43.62 8.77
CA PRO A 71 -16.84 -43.49 8.54
C PRO A 71 -17.28 -42.17 7.91
N GLN A 72 -16.38 -41.20 7.78
CA GLN A 72 -16.60 -39.96 7.07
C GLN A 72 -16.65 -40.12 5.56
N PHE A 73 -16.20 -41.25 5.01
CA PHE A 73 -16.31 -41.56 3.59
C PHE A 73 -17.53 -42.44 3.35
N LYS A 74 -18.43 -42.02 2.49
CA LYS A 74 -19.62 -42.83 2.12
C LYS A 74 -19.33 -43.88 1.08
N GLY A 75 -18.23 -43.74 0.34
CA GLY A 75 -17.87 -44.67 -0.73
C GLY A 75 -16.74 -44.17 -1.61
N PHE A 76 -16.43 -44.96 -2.61
CA PHE A 76 -15.43 -44.63 -3.64
C PHE A 76 -15.82 -45.23 -4.98
N ASN A 77 -15.27 -44.69 -6.07
CA ASN A 77 -15.28 -45.32 -7.36
C ASN A 77 -13.87 -45.29 -7.99
N VAL A 78 -13.62 -46.19 -8.93
CA VAL A 78 -12.33 -46.28 -9.62
C VAL A 78 -12.55 -46.09 -11.11
N VAL A 79 -11.86 -45.13 -11.70
CA VAL A 79 -11.92 -44.85 -13.12
C VAL A 79 -10.52 -44.81 -13.70
N LYS A 80 -10.13 -45.81 -14.50
CA LYS A 80 -8.83 -45.90 -15.17
C LYS A 80 -7.63 -45.67 -14.21
N GLY A 81 -7.68 -46.25 -13.01
CA GLY A 81 -6.62 -46.14 -12.02
C GLY A 81 -6.64 -44.81 -11.21
N PHE A 82 -7.68 -44.00 -11.31
CA PHE A 82 -7.94 -42.89 -10.44
C PHE A 82 -8.95 -43.31 -9.37
N LEU A 83 -8.57 -43.19 -8.10
CA LEU A 83 -9.44 -43.48 -6.98
C LEU A 83 -10.18 -42.22 -6.58
N ASN A 84 -11.47 -42.14 -6.84
CA ASN A 84 -12.33 -41.04 -6.45
C ASN A 84 -13.06 -41.40 -5.13
N LEU A 85 -12.82 -40.63 -4.10
CA LEU A 85 -13.39 -40.82 -2.77
C LEU A 85 -14.57 -39.84 -2.58
N SER A 86 -15.66 -40.33 -2.00
CA SER A 86 -16.85 -39.50 -1.67
C SER A 86 -16.99 -39.39 -0.15
N LEU A 87 -17.08 -38.19 0.35
CA LEU A 87 -17.35 -37.89 1.75
C LEU A 87 -18.86 -38.01 2.07
N ASP A 88 -19.18 -38.38 3.29
CA ASP A 88 -20.55 -38.47 3.77
C ASP A 88 -21.19 -37.08 3.91
N GLU A 89 -22.48 -36.98 3.64
CA GLU A 89 -23.23 -35.72 3.74
C GLU A 89 -23.26 -35.16 5.16
N ARG A 90 -23.25 -36.05 6.17
CA ARG A 90 -23.18 -35.65 7.57
C ARG A 90 -21.85 -34.98 7.88
N PHE A 91 -20.74 -35.47 7.33
CA PHE A 91 -19.43 -34.83 7.48
C PHE A 91 -19.42 -33.40 6.92
N TRP A 92 -20.02 -33.20 5.74
CA TRP A 92 -20.17 -31.87 5.17
C TRP A 92 -21.06 -30.98 6.03
N GLY A 93 -22.17 -31.50 6.55
CA GLY A 93 -23.07 -30.79 7.46
C GLY A 93 -22.38 -30.36 8.76
N GLU A 94 -21.61 -31.25 9.38
CA GLU A 94 -20.82 -30.95 10.58
C GLU A 94 -19.78 -29.87 10.30
N ARG A 95 -19.06 -29.95 9.18
CA ARG A 95 -18.07 -28.91 8.79
C ARG A 95 -18.74 -27.57 8.55
N PHE A 96 -19.88 -27.55 7.88
CA PHE A 96 -20.66 -26.33 7.70
C PHE A 96 -21.08 -25.70 9.04
N MET A 97 -21.56 -26.52 9.97
CA MET A 97 -21.95 -26.01 11.30
C MET A 97 -20.75 -25.50 12.11
N GLU A 98 -19.58 -26.15 12.02
CA GLU A 98 -18.35 -25.64 12.63
C GLU A 98 -17.94 -24.29 12.05
N ILE A 99 -17.96 -24.16 10.71
CA ILE A 99 -17.65 -22.91 10.01
C ILE A 99 -18.65 -21.82 10.41
N ALA A 100 -19.95 -22.14 10.44
CA ALA A 100 -21.00 -21.19 10.78
C ALA A 100 -20.94 -20.72 12.24
N ALA A 101 -20.42 -21.57 13.14
CA ALA A 101 -20.26 -21.24 14.56
C ALA A 101 -18.97 -20.43 14.85
N ASP A 102 -18.00 -20.43 13.95
CA ASP A 102 -16.74 -19.74 14.12
C ASP A 102 -16.78 -18.34 13.49
N ALA A 103 -16.99 -17.32 14.31
CA ALA A 103 -17.02 -15.92 13.87
C ALA A 103 -15.68 -15.45 13.28
N ASP A 104 -14.58 -16.12 13.60
CA ASP A 104 -13.23 -15.83 13.11
C ASP A 104 -12.75 -16.80 12.02
N TYR A 105 -13.66 -17.59 11.45
CA TYR A 105 -13.31 -18.54 10.40
C TYR A 105 -12.56 -17.85 9.24
N GLY A 106 -11.43 -18.44 8.86
CA GLY A 106 -10.54 -17.88 7.82
C GLY A 106 -9.53 -16.86 8.34
N ARG A 107 -9.52 -16.56 9.64
CA ARG A 107 -8.51 -15.72 10.27
C ARG A 107 -7.39 -16.55 10.89
N ALA A 108 -6.16 -16.08 10.72
CA ALA A 108 -5.00 -16.69 11.36
C ALA A 108 -4.87 -16.25 12.82
N ARG A 109 -4.19 -17.05 13.63
CA ARG A 109 -3.83 -16.68 15.01
C ARG A 109 -2.87 -15.48 15.01
N PRO A 110 -2.89 -14.62 16.06
CA PRO A 110 -1.95 -13.51 16.16
C PRO A 110 -0.50 -13.95 15.97
N THR A 111 0.22 -13.27 15.07
CA THR A 111 1.63 -13.55 14.76
C THR A 111 2.59 -12.83 15.69
N GLY A 112 2.12 -11.84 16.44
CA GLY A 112 2.93 -10.92 17.24
C GLY A 112 3.64 -9.84 16.43
N ARG A 113 3.57 -9.86 15.09
CA ARG A 113 4.21 -8.87 14.21
C ARG A 113 3.33 -7.64 14.03
N THR A 114 3.99 -6.48 14.00
CA THR A 114 3.36 -5.17 13.75
C THR A 114 3.77 -4.65 12.37
N VAL A 115 2.81 -4.45 11.50
CA VAL A 115 3.00 -3.94 10.13
C VAL A 115 2.35 -2.57 10.01
N MET A 116 3.08 -1.55 9.56
CA MET A 116 2.48 -0.28 9.18
C MET A 116 2.28 -0.26 7.66
N ILE A 117 1.11 0.18 7.23
CA ILE A 117 0.81 0.37 5.81
C ILE A 117 0.38 1.82 5.57
N GLU A 118 1.11 2.53 4.71
CA GLU A 118 0.78 3.89 4.30
C GLU A 118 0.09 3.90 2.95
N TYR A 119 -1.01 4.62 2.88
CA TYR A 119 -1.77 4.86 1.65
C TYR A 119 -2.52 6.19 1.70
N SER A 120 -3.12 6.59 0.60
CA SER A 120 -3.77 7.88 0.33
C SER A 120 -2.79 9.02 0.04
N SER A 121 -2.07 9.52 1.02
CA SER A 121 -1.05 10.57 0.93
C SER A 121 -1.46 11.78 0.05
N PRO A 122 -2.60 12.43 0.33
CA PRO A 122 -3.15 13.48 -0.51
C PRO A 122 -2.51 14.83 -0.24
N ASN A 123 -2.59 15.73 -1.25
CA ASN A 123 -2.26 17.14 -1.09
C ASN A 123 -3.52 17.95 -0.77
N THR A 124 -3.44 18.88 0.16
CA THR A 124 -4.62 19.67 0.60
C THR A 124 -5.02 20.82 -0.34
N ASN A 125 -4.35 21.00 -1.46
CA ASN A 125 -4.69 22.02 -2.46
C ASN A 125 -5.74 21.58 -3.49
N LYS A 126 -6.18 20.33 -3.45
CA LYS A 126 -7.12 19.75 -4.43
C LYS A 126 -7.93 18.61 -3.83
N PRO A 127 -9.11 18.29 -4.39
CA PRO A 127 -9.89 17.14 -3.95
C PRO A 127 -9.23 15.81 -4.34
N LEU A 128 -9.65 14.74 -3.66
CA LEU A 128 -9.28 13.38 -4.05
C LEU A 128 -9.82 13.06 -5.45
N HIS A 129 -9.03 12.35 -6.24
CA HIS A 129 -9.38 11.91 -7.59
C HIS A 129 -9.25 10.38 -7.73
N LEU A 130 -9.61 9.82 -8.90
CA LEU A 130 -9.63 8.37 -9.14
C LEU A 130 -8.29 7.67 -8.78
N GLY A 131 -7.16 8.34 -8.98
CA GLY A 131 -5.86 7.81 -8.56
C GLY A 131 -5.76 7.61 -7.05
N HIS A 132 -6.28 8.55 -6.24
CA HIS A 132 -6.34 8.40 -4.78
C HIS A 132 -7.33 7.30 -4.38
N ILE A 133 -8.49 7.18 -5.06
CA ILE A 133 -9.46 6.12 -4.78
C ILE A 133 -8.82 4.75 -4.99
N ARG A 134 -8.12 4.53 -6.10
CA ARG A 134 -7.40 3.30 -6.36
C ARG A 134 -6.35 3.02 -5.27
N ASN A 135 -5.55 4.00 -4.92
CA ASN A 135 -4.54 3.90 -3.87
C ASN A 135 -5.17 3.50 -2.53
N ASN A 136 -6.24 4.18 -2.13
CA ASN A 136 -6.98 3.90 -0.90
C ASN A 136 -7.53 2.47 -0.86
N LEU A 137 -8.15 2.01 -1.96
CA LEU A 137 -8.72 0.68 -2.03
C LEU A 137 -7.65 -0.41 -2.01
N LEU A 138 -6.52 -0.21 -2.67
CA LEU A 138 -5.36 -1.10 -2.58
C LEU A 138 -4.84 -1.17 -1.14
N GLY A 139 -4.61 -0.01 -0.52
CA GLY A 139 -4.08 0.08 0.84
C GLY A 139 -4.97 -0.62 1.87
N VAL A 140 -6.26 -0.28 1.90
CA VAL A 140 -7.20 -0.88 2.86
C VAL A 140 -7.40 -2.38 2.61
N SER A 141 -7.37 -2.83 1.35
CA SER A 141 -7.49 -4.26 1.03
C SER A 141 -6.31 -5.05 1.57
N VAL A 142 -5.08 -4.55 1.35
CA VAL A 142 -3.87 -5.19 1.89
C VAL A 142 -3.86 -5.16 3.41
N ALA A 143 -4.26 -4.04 4.03
CA ALA A 143 -4.39 -3.94 5.48
C ALA A 143 -5.31 -5.04 6.04
N ARG A 144 -6.51 -5.21 5.47
CA ARG A 144 -7.48 -6.23 5.88
C ARG A 144 -6.97 -7.66 5.68
N ILE A 145 -6.22 -7.91 4.59
CA ILE A 145 -5.59 -9.22 4.34
C ILE A 145 -4.53 -9.52 5.41
N LEU A 146 -3.70 -8.54 5.76
CA LEU A 146 -2.69 -8.69 6.81
C LEU A 146 -3.33 -8.89 8.19
N GLU A 147 -4.39 -8.14 8.52
CA GLU A 147 -5.17 -8.34 9.75
C GLU A 147 -5.77 -9.75 9.81
N ALA A 148 -6.34 -10.23 8.71
CA ALA A 148 -6.89 -11.60 8.62
C ALA A 148 -5.79 -12.67 8.77
N ASN A 149 -4.56 -12.36 8.39
CA ASN A 149 -3.38 -13.23 8.59
C ASN A 149 -2.72 -13.06 9.98
N GLY A 150 -3.40 -12.41 10.93
CA GLY A 150 -3.00 -12.33 12.34
C GLY A 150 -1.93 -11.27 12.63
N HIS A 151 -1.63 -10.36 11.70
CA HIS A 151 -0.73 -9.24 11.97
C HIS A 151 -1.48 -8.09 12.68
N ARG A 152 -0.78 -7.40 13.56
CA ARG A 152 -1.21 -6.10 14.04
C ARG A 152 -0.91 -5.07 12.95
N VAL A 153 -1.94 -4.49 12.34
CA VAL A 153 -1.77 -3.50 11.27
C VAL A 153 -2.00 -2.09 11.80
N ILE A 154 -1.12 -1.17 11.43
CA ILE A 154 -1.26 0.27 11.66
C ILE A 154 -1.49 0.93 10.30
N LYS A 155 -2.69 1.42 10.05
CA LYS A 155 -3.06 2.13 8.83
C LYS A 155 -2.64 3.59 8.95
N ALA A 156 -1.70 4.02 8.09
CA ALA A 156 -1.11 5.35 8.12
C ALA A 156 -1.46 6.16 6.88
N ASN A 157 -1.62 7.48 7.07
CA ASN A 157 -1.79 8.45 6.00
C ASN A 157 -0.79 9.60 6.22
N LEU A 158 -0.10 10.04 5.17
CA LEU A 158 0.76 11.23 5.19
C LEU A 158 0.09 12.33 4.36
N VAL A 159 -0.46 13.33 5.02
CA VAL A 159 -1.14 14.45 4.37
C VAL A 159 -0.14 15.55 4.05
N ASN A 160 -0.03 15.93 2.79
CA ASN A 160 0.77 17.07 2.36
C ASN A 160 -0.05 18.37 2.47
N ASP A 161 0.14 19.06 3.60
CA ASP A 161 -0.63 20.23 4.03
C ASP A 161 0.18 21.53 4.01
N ARG A 162 1.41 21.52 3.44
CA ARG A 162 2.30 22.70 3.37
C ARG A 162 2.87 22.93 1.98
N GLY A 163 3.55 24.06 1.84
CA GLY A 163 4.31 24.41 0.64
C GLY A 163 3.58 25.34 -0.32
N ILE A 164 4.25 25.67 -1.41
CA ILE A 164 3.79 26.70 -2.34
C ILE A 164 2.40 26.43 -2.94
N HIS A 165 2.05 25.16 -3.18
CA HIS A 165 0.76 24.81 -3.76
C HIS A 165 -0.41 25.11 -2.81
N ILE A 166 -0.20 24.98 -1.51
CA ILE A 166 -1.20 25.31 -0.50
C ILE A 166 -1.34 26.83 -0.41
N CYS A 167 -0.21 27.57 -0.40
CA CYS A 167 -0.20 29.04 -0.41
C CYS A 167 -0.90 29.62 -1.64
N LYS A 168 -0.82 28.97 -2.81
CA LYS A 168 -1.55 29.36 -4.02
C LYS A 168 -3.06 29.37 -3.79
N SER A 169 -3.61 28.30 -3.20
CA SER A 169 -5.04 28.23 -2.86
C SER A 169 -5.44 29.28 -1.81
N MET A 170 -4.60 29.44 -0.78
CA MET A 170 -4.83 30.43 0.28
C MET A 170 -4.87 31.85 -0.27
N LEU A 171 -3.90 32.25 -1.07
CA LEU A 171 -3.82 33.58 -1.67
C LEU A 171 -5.01 33.86 -2.60
N ALA A 172 -5.38 32.91 -3.44
CA ALA A 172 -6.54 33.04 -4.32
C ALA A 172 -7.85 33.18 -3.52
N TRP A 173 -8.01 32.40 -2.44
CA TRP A 173 -9.18 32.54 -1.58
C TRP A 173 -9.20 33.93 -0.90
N GLN A 174 -8.06 34.39 -0.41
CA GLN A 174 -7.96 35.70 0.22
C GLN A 174 -8.32 36.85 -0.75
N ARG A 175 -7.92 36.72 -2.02
CA ARG A 175 -8.18 37.77 -3.04
C ARG A 175 -9.57 37.73 -3.66
N TYR A 176 -10.09 36.52 -3.90
CA TYR A 176 -11.27 36.32 -4.73
C TYR A 176 -12.42 35.66 -3.97
N GLY A 177 -12.19 35.18 -2.75
CA GLY A 177 -13.16 34.37 -2.02
C GLY A 177 -14.26 35.14 -1.32
N ASN A 178 -14.08 36.47 -1.09
CA ASN A 178 -15.06 37.31 -0.39
C ASN A 178 -15.64 36.67 0.89
N GLY A 179 -14.80 35.90 1.62
CA GLY A 179 -15.22 35.19 2.83
C GLY A 179 -16.02 33.90 2.59
N GLU A 180 -16.08 33.39 1.37
CA GLU A 180 -16.76 32.12 1.05
C GLU A 180 -16.21 30.96 1.91
N THR A 181 -17.11 30.17 2.48
CA THR A 181 -16.81 28.99 3.30
C THR A 181 -17.53 27.76 2.77
N PRO A 182 -17.17 26.54 3.19
CA PRO A 182 -17.95 25.36 2.84
C PRO A 182 -19.44 25.48 3.20
N ALA A 183 -19.73 26.09 4.37
CA ALA A 183 -21.10 26.29 4.82
C ALA A 183 -21.88 27.28 3.94
N SER A 184 -21.26 28.43 3.56
CA SER A 184 -21.93 29.43 2.74
C SER A 184 -22.09 29.05 1.27
N SER A 185 -21.16 28.23 0.75
CA SER A 185 -21.17 27.78 -0.65
C SER A 185 -21.92 26.48 -0.89
N GLY A 186 -22.18 25.69 0.16
CA GLY A 186 -22.67 24.33 0.05
C GLY A 186 -21.66 23.34 -0.57
N MET A 187 -20.41 23.77 -0.78
CA MET A 187 -19.37 22.93 -1.35
C MET A 187 -18.62 22.17 -0.27
N LYS A 188 -18.21 20.92 -0.59
CA LYS A 188 -17.27 20.17 0.26
C LYS A 188 -15.94 20.92 0.35
N GLY A 189 -15.29 20.92 1.52
CA GLY A 189 -14.14 21.77 1.80
C GLY A 189 -12.95 21.60 0.85
N ASP A 190 -12.60 20.37 0.51
CA ASP A 190 -11.52 20.06 -0.45
C ASP A 190 -11.87 20.54 -1.88
N HIS A 191 -13.14 20.49 -2.27
CA HIS A 191 -13.61 21.06 -3.54
C HIS A 191 -13.55 22.59 -3.54
N LEU A 192 -13.90 23.23 -2.41
CA LEU A 192 -13.80 24.68 -2.28
C LEU A 192 -12.35 25.15 -2.40
N VAL A 193 -11.43 24.52 -1.68
CA VAL A 193 -10.00 24.86 -1.76
C VAL A 193 -9.44 24.58 -3.16
N GLY A 194 -9.85 23.48 -3.78
CA GLY A 194 -9.51 23.17 -5.17
C GLY A 194 -10.02 24.20 -6.19
N LYS A 195 -11.22 24.77 -5.99
CA LYS A 195 -11.75 25.89 -6.79
C LYS A 195 -10.78 27.07 -6.79
N TYR A 196 -10.24 27.43 -5.63
CA TYR A 196 -9.29 28.53 -5.52
C TYR A 196 -7.90 28.20 -6.05
N TYR A 197 -7.48 26.94 -6.01
CA TYR A 197 -6.28 26.50 -6.71
C TYR A 197 -6.38 26.73 -8.22
N VAL A 198 -7.52 26.39 -8.82
CA VAL A 198 -7.80 26.65 -10.24
C VAL A 198 -7.89 28.16 -10.54
N ALA A 199 -8.48 28.94 -9.63
CA ALA A 199 -8.53 30.40 -9.77
C ALA A 199 -7.13 31.03 -9.78
N PHE A 200 -6.24 30.56 -8.90
CA PHE A 200 -4.83 30.96 -8.92
C PHE A 200 -4.17 30.65 -10.27
N ASP A 201 -4.33 29.42 -10.78
CA ASP A 201 -3.70 29.00 -12.04
C ASP A 201 -4.16 29.84 -13.23
N LYS A 202 -5.45 30.21 -13.29
CA LYS A 202 -5.98 31.09 -14.32
C LYS A 202 -5.34 32.48 -14.27
N GLN A 203 -5.26 33.10 -13.10
CA GLN A 203 -4.65 34.40 -12.93
C GLN A 203 -3.16 34.35 -13.24
N TYR A 204 -2.46 33.33 -12.78
CA TYR A 204 -1.04 33.15 -13.03
C TYR A 204 -0.73 33.02 -14.52
N LYS A 205 -1.51 32.26 -15.28
CA LYS A 205 -1.38 32.14 -16.74
C LYS A 205 -1.62 33.47 -17.46
N GLU A 206 -2.60 34.25 -16.99
CA GLU A 206 -2.89 35.58 -17.56
C GLU A 206 -1.73 36.56 -17.30
N GLU A 207 -1.18 36.59 -16.09
CA GLU A 207 -0.01 37.43 -15.77
C GLU A 207 1.23 37.03 -16.59
N ILE A 208 1.48 35.72 -16.78
CA ILE A 208 2.54 35.25 -17.68
C ILE A 208 2.31 35.76 -19.10
N ARG A 209 1.08 35.65 -19.63
CA ARG A 209 0.75 36.11 -20.98
C ARG A 209 1.04 37.60 -21.17
N VAL A 210 0.68 38.42 -20.18
CA VAL A 210 0.92 39.87 -20.20
C VAL A 210 2.43 40.17 -20.19
N LEU A 211 3.22 39.50 -19.34
CA LEU A 211 4.67 39.68 -19.25
C LEU A 211 5.39 39.23 -20.53
N VAL A 212 4.99 38.12 -21.13
CA VAL A 212 5.54 37.66 -22.41
C VAL A 212 5.21 38.65 -23.53
N ALA A 213 3.99 39.18 -23.58
CA ALA A 213 3.62 40.22 -24.54
C ALA A 213 4.42 41.53 -24.33
N ALA A 214 4.91 41.78 -23.11
CA ALA A 214 5.79 42.89 -22.78
C ALA A 214 7.29 42.62 -23.06
N GLY A 215 7.62 41.47 -23.71
CA GLY A 215 8.97 41.12 -24.13
C GLY A 215 9.80 40.29 -23.15
N ARG A 216 9.18 39.75 -22.09
CA ARG A 216 9.87 38.79 -21.20
C ARG A 216 9.91 37.40 -21.80
N SER A 217 10.94 36.63 -21.53
CA SER A 217 10.93 35.21 -21.83
C SER A 217 9.87 34.49 -20.96
N GLU A 218 9.38 33.36 -21.40
CA GLU A 218 8.39 32.58 -20.65
C GLU A 218 8.90 32.17 -19.25
N GLU A 219 10.17 31.84 -19.14
CA GLU A 219 10.83 31.49 -17.88
C GLU A 219 10.93 32.69 -16.91
N GLU A 220 11.28 33.86 -17.41
CA GLU A 220 11.27 35.11 -16.63
C GLU A 220 9.86 35.46 -16.21
N ALA A 221 8.89 35.42 -17.13
CA ALA A 221 7.48 35.71 -16.85
C ALA A 221 6.91 34.78 -15.75
N LYS A 222 7.23 33.50 -15.78
CA LYS A 222 6.85 32.53 -14.71
C LYS A 222 7.40 32.92 -13.34
N ARG A 223 8.61 33.42 -13.27
CA ARG A 223 9.23 33.87 -12.01
C ARG A 223 8.76 35.23 -11.56
N GLU A 224 8.47 36.12 -12.49
CA GLU A 224 8.15 37.52 -12.25
C GLU A 224 6.66 37.80 -12.07
N ALA A 225 5.78 36.85 -12.40
CA ALA A 225 4.34 36.99 -12.24
C ALA A 225 3.99 37.42 -10.81
N PRO A 226 3.29 38.57 -10.64
CA PRO A 226 3.01 39.12 -9.32
C PRO A 226 2.33 38.14 -8.38
N ILE A 227 1.32 37.41 -8.85
CA ILE A 227 0.61 36.44 -8.02
C ILE A 227 1.51 35.30 -7.52
N MET A 228 2.52 34.91 -8.32
CA MET A 228 3.48 33.89 -7.90
C MET A 228 4.44 34.42 -6.83
N ARG A 229 4.92 35.65 -6.97
CA ARG A 229 5.75 36.32 -5.95
C ARG A 229 5.02 36.46 -4.63
N ASP A 230 3.73 36.83 -4.68
CA ASP A 230 2.90 36.95 -3.47
C ASP A 230 2.64 35.59 -2.82
N ALA A 231 2.48 34.52 -3.59
CA ALA A 231 2.39 33.17 -3.05
C ALA A 231 3.69 32.71 -2.39
N GLN A 232 4.83 33.07 -2.96
CA GLN A 232 6.15 32.80 -2.37
C GLN A 232 6.36 33.59 -1.08
N GLU A 233 5.91 34.86 -1.05
CA GLU A 233 5.93 35.67 0.17
C GLU A 233 5.02 35.09 1.26
N MET A 234 3.83 34.63 0.88
CA MET A 234 2.92 33.95 1.81
C MET A 234 3.57 32.69 2.40
N LEU A 235 4.31 31.91 1.59
CA LEU A 235 5.05 30.75 2.08
C LEU A 235 6.12 31.15 3.10
N ARG A 236 6.91 32.21 2.82
CA ARG A 236 7.92 32.73 3.77
C ARG A 236 7.28 33.19 5.08
N ARG A 237 6.15 33.88 5.01
CA ARG A 237 5.38 34.30 6.20
C ARG A 237 4.85 33.06 6.98
N TRP A 238 4.37 32.05 6.29
CA TRP A 238 3.96 30.80 6.93
C TRP A 238 5.14 30.12 7.66
N GLU A 239 6.30 30.04 7.01
CA GLU A 239 7.53 29.47 7.62
C GLU A 239 8.02 30.30 8.82
N ALA A 240 7.84 31.62 8.78
CA ALA A 240 8.10 32.52 9.89
C ALA A 240 7.01 32.50 10.99
N ARG A 241 5.99 31.64 10.86
CA ARG A 241 4.87 31.53 11.81
C ARG A 241 4.06 32.82 11.95
N ASP A 242 3.93 33.60 10.89
CA ASP A 242 3.06 34.79 10.88
C ASP A 242 1.63 34.41 11.31
N PRO A 243 1.07 35.05 12.35
CA PRO A 243 -0.21 34.62 12.93
C PRO A 243 -1.38 34.63 11.96
N GLU A 244 -1.44 35.63 11.06
CA GLU A 244 -2.55 35.79 10.12
C GLU A 244 -2.51 34.71 9.05
N VAL A 245 -1.31 34.46 8.46
CA VAL A 245 -1.11 33.44 7.44
C VAL A 245 -1.31 32.07 8.03
N TYR A 246 -0.82 31.84 9.25
CA TYR A 246 -0.95 30.57 9.93
C TYR A 246 -2.41 30.24 10.27
N ALA A 247 -3.18 31.22 10.77
CA ALA A 247 -4.61 31.04 11.04
C ALA A 247 -5.42 30.76 9.76
N LEU A 248 -5.06 31.41 8.64
CA LEU A 248 -5.68 31.13 7.36
C LEU A 248 -5.38 29.70 6.88
N TRP A 249 -4.12 29.28 7.00
CA TRP A 249 -3.66 27.94 6.68
C TRP A 249 -4.39 26.88 7.51
N GLU A 250 -4.49 27.03 8.83
CA GLU A 250 -5.22 26.10 9.70
C GLU A 250 -6.70 26.01 9.30
N ARG A 251 -7.33 27.15 9.04
CA ARG A 251 -8.74 27.20 8.64
C ARG A 251 -9.00 26.46 7.34
N MET A 252 -8.22 26.73 6.30
CA MET A 252 -8.43 26.14 4.98
C MET A 252 -8.08 24.66 4.97
N ASN A 253 -6.99 24.24 5.63
CA ASN A 253 -6.69 22.83 5.79
C ASN A 253 -7.75 22.10 6.60
N GLY A 254 -8.31 22.71 7.65
CA GLY A 254 -9.43 22.16 8.39
C GLY A 254 -10.65 21.85 7.51
N TRP A 255 -10.94 22.71 6.53
CA TRP A 255 -12.00 22.43 5.54
C TRP A 255 -11.66 21.23 4.65
N VAL A 256 -10.41 21.12 4.22
CA VAL A 256 -9.96 20.01 3.37
C VAL A 256 -10.01 18.69 4.13
N TYR A 257 -9.54 18.68 5.37
CA TYR A 257 -9.56 17.46 6.21
C TYR A 257 -10.99 16.96 6.40
N ALA A 258 -11.93 17.86 6.75
CA ALA A 258 -13.33 17.50 6.84
C ALA A 258 -13.90 16.98 5.50
N GLY A 259 -13.46 17.55 4.36
CA GLY A 259 -13.83 17.08 3.04
C GLY A 259 -13.27 15.69 2.70
N PHE A 260 -12.02 15.40 3.06
CA PHE A 260 -11.41 14.08 2.89
C PHE A 260 -12.10 13.03 3.74
N ASP A 261 -12.45 13.36 5.00
CA ASP A 261 -13.16 12.44 5.89
C ASP A 261 -14.51 11.98 5.34
N VAL A 262 -15.25 12.86 4.66
CA VAL A 262 -16.49 12.49 3.96
C VAL A 262 -16.20 11.44 2.88
N THR A 263 -15.13 11.62 2.11
CA THR A 263 -14.76 10.68 1.05
C THR A 263 -14.26 9.36 1.63
N TYR A 264 -13.41 9.38 2.67
CA TYR A 264 -12.90 8.17 3.31
C TYR A 264 -14.02 7.34 3.91
N LYS A 265 -14.96 7.97 4.62
CA LYS A 265 -16.16 7.29 5.15
C LYS A 265 -17.00 6.62 4.06
N ALA A 266 -17.20 7.33 2.94
CA ALA A 266 -17.96 6.77 1.80
C ALA A 266 -17.25 5.56 1.15
N LEU A 267 -15.92 5.51 1.19
CA LEU A 267 -15.10 4.40 0.68
C LEU A 267 -14.91 3.26 1.69
N GLY A 268 -15.32 3.43 2.95
CA GLY A 268 -14.99 2.48 4.03
C GLY A 268 -13.49 2.41 4.31
N VAL A 269 -12.80 3.55 4.18
CA VAL A 269 -11.36 3.72 4.43
C VAL A 269 -11.17 4.47 5.73
N GLU A 270 -10.23 4.01 6.54
CA GLU A 270 -9.89 4.60 7.84
C GLU A 270 -8.38 4.56 8.08
N PHE A 271 -7.90 5.38 9.00
CA PHE A 271 -6.50 5.45 9.39
C PHE A 271 -6.36 5.44 10.91
N ASP A 272 -5.39 4.68 11.41
CA ASP A 272 -5.02 4.67 12.83
C ASP A 272 -4.07 5.83 13.17
N ARG A 273 -3.29 6.29 12.16
CA ARG A 273 -2.33 7.38 12.26
C ARG A 273 -2.40 8.30 11.05
N THR A 274 -2.52 9.58 11.28
CA THR A 274 -2.36 10.61 10.25
C THR A 274 -1.13 11.46 10.58
N TYR A 275 -0.18 11.49 9.66
CA TYR A 275 0.99 12.34 9.70
C TYR A 275 0.74 13.54 8.80
N TYR A 276 1.27 14.70 9.20
CA TYR A 276 1.16 15.95 8.44
C TYR A 276 2.55 16.40 8.04
N GLU A 277 2.75 16.76 6.76
CA GLU A 277 4.06 17.22 6.28
C GLU A 277 4.53 18.47 7.03
N SER A 278 3.58 19.36 7.42
CA SER A 278 3.87 20.53 8.27
C SER A 278 4.52 20.20 9.61
N GLN A 279 4.39 18.95 10.09
CA GLN A 279 4.97 18.48 11.35
C GLN A 279 6.22 17.60 11.12
N THR A 280 6.33 16.98 9.95
CA THR A 280 7.38 15.98 9.68
C THR A 280 8.55 16.53 8.86
N TYR A 281 8.39 17.66 8.19
CA TYR A 281 9.41 18.20 7.26
C TYR A 281 10.78 18.53 7.89
N LEU A 282 10.84 18.67 9.20
CA LEU A 282 12.09 18.92 9.94
C LEU A 282 12.77 17.63 10.43
N LEU A 283 12.07 16.50 10.42
CA LEU A 283 12.55 15.26 11.07
C LEU A 283 13.85 14.71 10.47
N GLY A 284 14.06 14.92 9.19
CA GLY A 284 15.25 14.38 8.51
C GLY A 284 16.56 15.12 8.80
N LYS A 285 16.53 16.32 9.40
CA LYS A 285 17.75 17.11 9.61
C LYS A 285 18.73 16.44 10.58
N SER A 286 18.22 15.83 11.66
CA SER A 286 19.05 15.10 12.62
C SER A 286 19.77 13.88 11.99
N LEU A 287 19.08 13.18 11.08
CA LEU A 287 19.67 12.07 10.31
C LEU A 287 20.73 12.55 9.33
N VAL A 288 20.57 13.74 8.77
CA VAL A 288 21.60 14.34 7.91
C VAL A 288 22.85 14.68 8.72
N GLU A 289 22.70 15.25 9.92
CA GLU A 289 23.83 15.50 10.83
C GLU A 289 24.52 14.21 11.28
N GLU A 290 23.75 13.16 11.53
CA GLU A 290 24.26 11.84 11.83
C GLU A 290 25.08 11.28 10.65
N GLY A 291 24.55 11.34 9.44
CA GLY A 291 25.21 10.87 8.24
C GLY A 291 26.51 11.60 7.94
N LEU A 292 26.56 12.91 8.18
CA LEU A 292 27.78 13.70 8.10
C LEU A 292 28.82 13.25 9.14
N ARG A 293 28.42 13.04 10.38
CA ARG A 293 29.33 12.53 11.43
C ARG A 293 29.87 11.14 11.13
N LYS A 294 29.06 10.28 10.51
CA LYS A 294 29.46 8.93 10.11
C LYS A 294 30.28 8.90 8.81
N GLY A 295 30.43 10.03 8.10
CA GLY A 295 31.10 10.09 6.79
C GLY A 295 30.31 9.42 5.66
N VAL A 296 29.04 9.13 5.86
CA VAL A 296 28.10 8.59 4.87
C VAL A 296 27.64 9.69 3.92
N PHE A 297 27.46 10.90 4.46
CA PHE A 297 27.10 12.09 3.72
C PHE A 297 28.29 13.06 3.67
N TYR A 298 28.32 13.91 2.66
CA TYR A 298 29.37 14.91 2.50
C TYR A 298 28.76 16.27 2.12
N ARG A 299 29.53 17.33 2.39
CA ARG A 299 29.14 18.70 2.10
C ARG A 299 29.93 19.21 0.87
N ARG A 300 29.24 19.89 -0.03
CA ARG A 300 29.86 20.60 -1.16
C ARG A 300 30.20 22.04 -0.78
N ASP A 301 30.98 22.72 -1.64
CA ASP A 301 31.44 24.11 -1.44
C ASP A 301 30.30 25.12 -1.29
N ASP A 302 29.14 24.83 -1.88
CA ASP A 302 27.92 25.63 -1.76
C ASP A 302 27.10 25.32 -0.47
N ASN A 303 27.68 24.61 0.50
CA ASN A 303 27.09 24.13 1.72
C ASN A 303 25.96 23.08 1.56
N SER A 304 25.62 22.66 0.35
CA SER A 304 24.66 21.59 0.13
C SER A 304 25.20 20.25 0.66
N VAL A 305 24.29 19.37 1.13
CA VAL A 305 24.65 18.03 1.64
C VAL A 305 24.18 16.98 0.67
N TRP A 306 25.06 16.06 0.35
CA TRP A 306 24.87 15.01 -0.64
C TRP A 306 25.25 13.64 -0.10
N ILE A 307 24.75 12.60 -0.75
CA ILE A 307 25.22 11.23 -0.65
C ILE A 307 25.61 10.70 -2.02
N ASP A 308 26.73 10.00 -2.07
CA ASP A 308 27.19 9.28 -3.25
C ASP A 308 26.68 7.83 -3.22
N LEU A 309 25.90 7.47 -4.23
CA LEU A 309 25.33 6.13 -4.41
C LEU A 309 25.82 5.49 -5.72
N THR A 310 26.83 6.05 -6.36
CA THR A 310 27.34 5.60 -7.66
C THR A 310 27.93 4.20 -7.61
N ALA A 311 28.57 3.83 -6.51
CA ALA A 311 29.08 2.47 -6.27
C ALA A 311 27.95 1.42 -6.19
N ASP A 312 26.72 1.84 -5.91
CA ASP A 312 25.53 0.98 -5.87
C ASP A 312 24.70 1.06 -7.16
N GLY A 313 25.22 1.72 -8.21
CA GLY A 313 24.57 1.85 -9.52
C GLY A 313 23.47 2.91 -9.57
N LEU A 314 23.44 3.83 -8.61
CA LEU A 314 22.50 4.97 -8.55
C LEU A 314 23.28 6.29 -8.66
N ASP A 315 22.56 7.42 -8.76
CA ASP A 315 23.18 8.74 -8.81
C ASP A 315 23.48 9.29 -7.42
N GLU A 316 24.36 10.32 -7.37
CA GLU A 316 24.47 11.17 -6.18
C GLU A 316 23.11 11.84 -5.87
N LYS A 317 22.76 11.95 -4.59
CA LYS A 317 21.49 12.56 -4.16
C LYS A 317 21.72 13.73 -3.22
N LEU A 318 21.03 14.82 -3.53
CA LEU A 318 20.92 15.98 -2.67
C LEU A 318 20.02 15.66 -1.48
N LEU A 319 20.48 16.00 -0.28
CA LEU A 319 19.73 15.86 0.97
C LEU A 319 19.36 17.22 1.58
N LEU A 320 20.30 18.18 1.59
CA LEU A 320 20.01 19.55 1.98
C LEU A 320 20.55 20.51 0.90
N ARG A 321 19.79 21.55 0.61
CA ARG A 321 20.27 22.65 -0.21
C ARG A 321 21.30 23.49 0.54
N GLY A 322 22.05 24.34 -0.16
CA GLY A 322 23.07 25.20 0.43
C GLY A 322 22.54 26.17 1.50
N ASP A 323 21.26 26.53 1.43
CA ASP A 323 20.55 27.33 2.45
C ASP A 323 20.06 26.49 3.67
N GLY A 324 20.36 25.20 3.71
CA GLY A 324 19.96 24.29 4.77
C GLY A 324 18.51 23.78 4.68
N THR A 325 17.80 24.06 3.58
CA THR A 325 16.45 23.53 3.37
C THR A 325 16.46 22.07 2.93
N SER A 326 15.55 21.28 3.51
CA SER A 326 15.37 19.86 3.21
C SER A 326 14.75 19.64 1.84
N VAL A 327 15.12 18.54 1.17
CA VAL A 327 14.42 18.00 0.01
C VAL A 327 13.47 16.87 0.43
N TYR A 328 12.60 16.39 -0.48
CA TYR A 328 11.64 15.31 -0.19
C TYR A 328 12.32 14.06 0.38
N MET A 329 13.47 13.64 -0.18
CA MET A 329 14.21 12.47 0.31
C MET A 329 14.55 12.57 1.81
N THR A 330 14.97 13.75 2.27
CA THR A 330 15.32 13.99 3.67
C THR A 330 14.11 13.90 4.59
N GLN A 331 12.97 14.41 4.10
CA GLN A 331 11.70 14.33 4.85
C GLN A 331 11.23 12.87 4.99
N ASP A 332 11.31 12.10 3.91
CA ASP A 332 10.92 10.69 3.91
C ASP A 332 11.83 9.83 4.78
N LEU A 333 13.14 10.10 4.76
CA LEU A 333 14.10 9.47 5.67
C LEU A 333 13.71 9.71 7.14
N GLY A 334 13.45 10.97 7.50
CA GLY A 334 13.05 11.34 8.87
C GLY A 334 11.72 10.72 9.26
N THR A 335 10.76 10.68 8.34
CA THR A 335 9.45 10.09 8.58
C THR A 335 9.54 8.57 8.76
N ALA A 336 10.30 7.89 7.90
CA ALA A 336 10.51 6.45 8.00
C ALA A 336 11.20 6.09 9.34
N PHE A 337 12.29 6.79 9.68
CA PHE A 337 13.01 6.61 10.94
C PHE A 337 12.06 6.72 12.15
N ARG A 338 11.33 7.82 12.23
CA ARG A 338 10.38 8.07 13.32
C ARG A 338 9.32 6.99 13.46
N ARG A 339 8.81 6.48 12.35
CA ARG A 339 7.78 5.43 12.34
C ARG A 339 8.27 4.12 12.92
N PHE A 340 9.47 3.68 12.54
CA PHE A 340 10.08 2.48 13.09
C PHE A 340 10.38 2.65 14.58
N GLU A 341 10.93 3.79 14.98
CA GLU A 341 11.28 4.08 16.38
C GLU A 341 10.05 4.13 17.30
N GLU A 342 9.02 4.91 16.92
CA GLU A 342 7.83 5.13 17.74
C GLU A 342 6.91 3.91 17.83
N ASN A 343 6.82 3.09 16.78
CA ASN A 343 5.81 2.03 16.68
C ASN A 343 6.38 0.62 16.81
N ARG A 344 7.71 0.44 16.91
CA ARG A 344 8.39 -0.86 16.94
C ARG A 344 7.90 -1.77 15.81
N LEU A 345 8.01 -1.27 14.57
CA LEU A 345 7.51 -1.96 13.38
C LEU A 345 8.41 -3.15 13.03
N ASP A 346 7.77 -4.26 12.67
CA ASP A 346 8.44 -5.36 11.97
C ASP A 346 8.50 -5.12 10.47
N ASP A 347 7.47 -4.50 9.89
CA ASP A 347 7.43 -4.17 8.45
C ASP A 347 6.74 -2.83 8.21
N MET A 348 7.19 -2.14 7.16
CA MET A 348 6.58 -0.92 6.63
C MET A 348 6.25 -1.08 5.15
N ILE A 349 4.99 -0.88 4.78
CA ILE A 349 4.50 -0.98 3.40
C ILE A 349 4.05 0.40 2.93
N TYR A 350 4.63 0.87 1.83
CA TYR A 350 4.21 2.09 1.13
C TYR A 350 3.43 1.72 -0.12
N VAL A 351 2.15 2.13 -0.18
CA VAL A 351 1.29 1.92 -1.36
C VAL A 351 1.39 3.15 -2.24
N VAL A 352 2.27 3.12 -3.23
CA VAL A 352 2.59 4.28 -4.08
C VAL A 352 2.76 3.85 -5.54
N GLY A 353 2.47 4.74 -6.49
CA GLY A 353 2.62 4.47 -7.92
C GLY A 353 4.06 4.10 -8.32
N ASN A 354 4.18 3.35 -9.41
CA ASN A 354 5.46 2.81 -9.89
C ASN A 354 6.45 3.88 -10.35
N GLU A 355 6.02 5.09 -10.61
CA GLU A 355 6.88 6.25 -10.88
C GLU A 355 7.82 6.59 -9.72
N GLN A 356 7.53 6.10 -8.50
CA GLN A 356 8.34 6.30 -7.30
C GLN A 356 9.30 5.12 -6.99
N ASN A 357 9.39 4.11 -7.85
CA ASN A 357 10.27 2.95 -7.64
C ASN A 357 11.72 3.36 -7.31
N TYR A 358 12.25 4.28 -8.10
CA TYR A 358 13.62 4.79 -7.91
C TYR A 358 13.78 5.53 -6.57
N HIS A 359 12.79 6.31 -6.17
CA HIS A 359 12.80 7.03 -4.89
C HIS A 359 12.89 6.06 -3.70
N PHE A 360 12.10 4.98 -3.70
CA PHE A 360 12.13 3.98 -2.63
C PHE A 360 13.42 3.15 -2.63
N GLN A 361 14.03 2.88 -3.79
CA GLN A 361 15.35 2.26 -3.85
C GLN A 361 16.40 3.13 -3.15
N VAL A 362 16.42 4.43 -3.45
CA VAL A 362 17.31 5.41 -2.82
C VAL A 362 17.06 5.49 -1.31
N LEU A 363 15.79 5.61 -0.87
CA LEU A 363 15.41 5.66 0.54
C LEU A 363 15.96 4.46 1.33
N LYS A 364 15.74 3.26 0.82
CA LYS A 364 16.22 2.01 1.44
C LYS A 364 17.74 1.97 1.53
N LEU A 365 18.42 2.36 0.46
CA LEU A 365 19.88 2.33 0.42
C LEU A 365 20.49 3.35 1.39
N ILE A 366 19.91 4.55 1.50
CA ILE A 366 20.38 5.56 2.46
C ILE A 366 20.23 5.06 3.89
N LEU A 367 19.07 4.49 4.26
CA LEU A 367 18.84 3.90 5.58
C LEU A 367 19.86 2.80 5.89
N LYS A 368 20.15 1.94 4.92
CA LYS A 368 21.15 0.88 5.06
C LYS A 368 22.55 1.43 5.31
N LYS A 369 22.98 2.44 4.54
CA LYS A 369 24.30 3.10 4.70
C LYS A 369 24.41 3.85 6.04
N LEU A 370 23.32 4.38 6.57
CA LEU A 370 23.27 4.98 7.91
C LEU A 370 23.36 3.97 9.07
N GLY A 371 23.28 2.67 8.77
CA GLY A 371 23.33 1.59 9.77
C GLY A 371 21.96 1.06 10.20
N TYR A 372 20.88 1.47 9.53
CA TYR A 372 19.51 1.00 9.75
C TYR A 372 19.12 -0.09 8.73
N GLY A 373 20.04 -1.03 8.47
CA GLY A 373 19.85 -2.10 7.49
C GLY A 373 18.64 -2.99 7.80
N GLU A 374 18.44 -3.33 9.07
CA GLU A 374 17.27 -4.11 9.50
C GLU A 374 15.95 -3.45 9.08
N TRP A 375 15.80 -2.15 9.29
CA TRP A 375 14.59 -1.42 8.88
C TRP A 375 14.47 -1.33 7.35
N SER A 376 15.60 -1.08 6.67
CA SER A 376 15.64 -1.01 5.21
C SER A 376 15.11 -2.27 4.54
N ASP A 377 15.50 -3.45 5.05
CA ASP A 377 15.10 -4.74 4.50
C ASP A 377 13.60 -5.03 4.71
N HIS A 378 13.01 -4.42 5.75
CA HIS A 378 11.59 -4.50 6.09
C HIS A 378 10.71 -3.39 5.49
N ILE A 379 11.26 -2.53 4.63
CA ILE A 379 10.48 -1.56 3.85
C ILE A 379 10.08 -2.19 2.52
N THR A 380 8.79 -2.24 2.26
CA THR A 380 8.21 -2.70 1.00
C THR A 380 7.52 -1.55 0.27
N HIS A 381 7.90 -1.29 -0.97
CA HIS A 381 7.12 -0.45 -1.87
C HIS A 381 6.13 -1.33 -2.64
N LEU A 382 4.86 -1.27 -2.24
CA LEU A 382 3.77 -1.89 -2.99
C LEU A 382 3.45 -1.00 -4.20
N SER A 383 4.21 -1.24 -5.25
CA SER A 383 4.17 -0.49 -6.50
C SER A 383 2.97 -0.91 -7.35
N TYR A 384 2.26 0.05 -7.94
CA TYR A 384 1.18 -0.21 -8.89
C TYR A 384 1.26 0.75 -10.08
N GLY A 385 0.87 0.27 -11.26
CA GLY A 385 0.82 1.10 -12.46
C GLY A 385 -0.33 2.10 -12.42
N THR A 386 -0.07 3.36 -12.77
CA THR A 386 -1.10 4.36 -13.04
C THR A 386 -1.40 4.35 -14.54
N VAL A 387 -2.67 4.15 -14.91
CA VAL A 387 -3.10 4.26 -16.32
C VAL A 387 -3.64 5.66 -16.54
N SER A 388 -2.94 6.44 -17.34
CA SER A 388 -3.45 7.73 -17.83
C SER A 388 -4.35 7.48 -19.03
N TYR A 389 -5.65 7.69 -18.86
CA TYR A 389 -6.65 7.50 -19.92
C TYR A 389 -6.78 8.69 -20.89
N THR A 390 -5.70 9.31 -21.30
CA THR A 390 -5.78 10.43 -22.23
C THR A 390 -6.25 10.03 -23.64
N HIS A 391 -6.26 8.72 -23.99
CA HIS A 391 -6.60 8.24 -25.34
C HIS A 391 -7.32 6.87 -25.39
N LEU A 392 -7.97 6.39 -24.33
CA LEU A 392 -8.80 5.18 -24.40
C LEU A 392 -10.24 5.56 -24.82
N THR A 393 -10.55 5.38 -26.09
CA THR A 393 -11.93 5.15 -26.52
C THR A 393 -12.36 3.80 -25.96
N LEU A 394 -13.35 3.81 -25.05
CA LEU A 394 -14.00 2.57 -24.63
C LEU A 394 -14.54 1.85 -25.87
N PRO A 395 -14.28 0.54 -26.04
CA PRO A 395 -14.95 -0.21 -27.09
C PRO A 395 -16.44 -0.12 -26.85
N THR A 396 -17.15 0.50 -27.78
CA THR A 396 -18.61 0.45 -27.81
C THR A 396 -19.01 -1.00 -27.98
N ILE A 397 -19.55 -1.59 -26.93
CA ILE A 397 -20.22 -2.90 -27.01
C ILE A 397 -21.46 -2.65 -27.89
N ARG A 398 -21.45 -3.20 -29.11
CA ARG A 398 -22.63 -3.34 -29.97
C ARG A 398 -23.40 -4.58 -29.56
#